data_c043dbf9d8252e8858e675fe678cf539
#
_entry.id   c043dbf9d8252e8858e675fe678cf539
#
_cell.length_a   1.000
_cell.length_b   1.000
_cell.length_c   1.000
_cell.angle_alpha   90.00
_cell.angle_beta   90.00
_cell.angle_gamma   90.00
#
_symmetry.space_group_name_H-M   'P 1'
#
loop_
_entity.id
_entity.type
_entity.pdbx_description
1 polymer ?
#
loop_
_entity_poly.entity_id
_entity_poly.type
_entity_poly.pdbx_seq_one_letter_code
_entity_poly.pdbx_strand_id
1 'polypeptide(L)'
;FFETNKIIPDEVQNQSFISHYTRMGIRDNLGKISPLMKWGEFLTTFVNNLNLPSKYESWVDKTMIPLLSDIERYGINVDEKKFIDRFPQATKQLINTTLYTQYNPYTITSRPSNRFGGINFGALNKKDGTREVFIPKENHIFLQMDFDAYHPRIIGKLINYDLPKTSVHQWLAEQYGCSYEESKGITFQLLYGGIPDEFDEIPYYRGVREFIDKLWLKSTESGYLQTQCRRIPLEWIEGNNPQKLFNYLLQATETELNMERLTKILEYIKDTDVELTLYSYDAFLFSYPIEGGAEHAKNLKKIVEGGGFPIKADWGTDYGKL
;
A
#
# COMPACT_ATOMS: atom_id res chain seq x y z
N PHE A 1 -17.74 4.83 -4.69
CA PHE A 1 -19.11 4.26 -4.73
C PHE A 1 -19.17 2.94 -3.97
N PHE A 2 -18.39 1.94 -4.36
CA PHE A 2 -18.40 0.63 -3.73
C PHE A 2 -17.93 0.67 -2.27
N GLU A 3 -16.92 1.49 -1.97
CA GLU A 3 -16.45 1.68 -0.60
C GLU A 3 -17.52 2.36 0.25
N THR A 4 -18.10 3.48 -0.22
CA THR A 4 -19.09 4.27 0.50
C THR A 4 -20.34 3.48 0.81
N ASN A 5 -20.80 2.69 -0.17
CA ASN A 5 -21.99 1.86 -0.02
C ASN A 5 -21.65 0.44 0.41
N LYS A 6 -20.36 0.15 0.59
CA LYS A 6 -19.84 -1.19 0.91
C LYS A 6 -20.36 -2.27 -0.01
N ILE A 7 -20.55 -1.95 -1.28
CA ILE A 7 -20.88 -2.91 -2.32
C ILE A 7 -19.57 -3.38 -2.89
N ILE A 8 -19.29 -4.63 -2.74
CA ILE A 8 -18.24 -5.29 -3.46
C ILE A 8 -18.87 -5.81 -4.74
N PRO A 9 -18.44 -5.32 -5.90
CA PRO A 9 -18.87 -5.90 -7.15
C PRO A 9 -18.13 -7.19 -7.32
N ASP A 10 -18.56 -8.13 -6.62
CA ASP A 10 -18.15 -9.44 -6.95
C ASP A 10 -19.26 -9.99 -7.82
N GLU A 11 -18.98 -10.20 -9.07
CA GLU A 11 -19.82 -10.94 -10.00
C GLU A 11 -20.12 -12.35 -9.58
N VAL A 12 -20.12 -12.42 -8.50
CA VAL A 12 -20.03 -12.57 -7.45
C VAL A 12 -20.47 -13.70 -6.80
N GLN A 13 -19.81 -13.84 -6.13
CA GLN A 13 -19.99 -14.80 -5.09
C GLN A 13 -21.16 -14.30 -4.30
N ASN A 14 -22.32 -14.83 -4.61
CA ASN A 14 -23.57 -14.57 -3.91
C ASN A 14 -23.39 -14.61 -2.39
N GLN A 15 -22.44 -15.41 -1.92
CA GLN A 15 -22.09 -15.55 -0.51
C GLN A 15 -21.42 -14.28 0.06
N SER A 16 -20.49 -13.68 -0.66
CA SER A 16 -19.80 -12.45 -0.24
C SER A 16 -20.75 -11.26 -0.28
N PHE A 17 -21.59 -11.20 -1.30
CA PHE A 17 -22.62 -10.19 -1.45
C PHE A 17 -23.64 -10.25 -0.32
N ILE A 18 -24.21 -11.43 -0.04
CA ILE A 18 -25.17 -11.64 1.04
C ILE A 18 -24.52 -11.34 2.40
N SER A 19 -23.31 -11.80 2.62
CA SER A 19 -22.56 -11.52 3.87
C SER A 19 -22.31 -10.04 4.07
N HIS A 20 -22.04 -9.31 2.99
CA HIS A 20 -21.83 -7.88 3.02
C HIS A 20 -23.12 -7.13 3.38
N TYR A 21 -24.21 -7.43 2.73
CA TYR A 21 -25.52 -6.85 3.04
C TYR A 21 -26.01 -7.19 4.45
N THR A 22 -25.64 -8.36 4.94
CA THR A 22 -25.93 -8.74 6.34
C THR A 22 -25.27 -7.80 7.32
N ARG A 23 -24.01 -7.39 7.09
CA ARG A 23 -23.31 -6.44 7.94
C ARG A 23 -23.89 -5.03 7.86
N MET A 24 -24.54 -4.68 6.77
CA MET A 24 -25.23 -3.39 6.60
C MET A 24 -26.66 -3.37 7.22
N GLY A 25 -27.09 -4.44 7.85
CA GLY A 25 -28.46 -4.53 8.40
C GLY A 25 -29.57 -4.72 7.35
N ILE A 26 -29.22 -5.06 6.09
CA ILE A 26 -30.16 -5.23 4.99
C ILE A 26 -30.59 -6.70 4.85
N ARG A 27 -30.10 -7.57 5.70
CA ARG A 27 -30.30 -9.02 5.67
C ARG A 27 -31.75 -9.45 5.56
N ASP A 28 -32.63 -8.83 6.34
CA ASP A 28 -34.03 -9.27 6.45
C ASP A 28 -34.84 -9.00 5.18
N ASN A 29 -34.40 -8.03 4.39
CA ASN A 29 -35.02 -7.71 3.11
C ASN A 29 -34.53 -8.62 1.97
N LEU A 30 -33.25 -8.99 2.01
CA LEU A 30 -32.66 -9.89 1.00
C LEU A 30 -33.15 -11.33 1.11
N GLY A 31 -33.35 -11.85 2.32
CA GLY A 31 -33.86 -13.20 2.56
C GLY A 31 -35.29 -13.44 2.05
N LYS A 32 -36.04 -12.37 1.77
CA LYS A 32 -37.43 -12.41 1.28
C LYS A 32 -37.55 -12.18 -0.23
N ILE A 33 -36.45 -11.93 -0.95
CA ILE A 33 -36.48 -11.61 -2.37
C ILE A 33 -36.41 -12.88 -3.18
N SER A 34 -37.51 -13.22 -3.82
CA SER A 34 -37.60 -14.29 -4.83
C SER A 34 -36.77 -13.92 -6.07
N PRO A 35 -36.04 -14.90 -6.68
CA PRO A 35 -34.81 -14.61 -7.44
C PRO A 35 -34.87 -13.73 -8.68
N LEU A 36 -35.98 -13.42 -9.26
CA LEU A 36 -35.97 -12.73 -10.56
C LEU A 36 -36.81 -11.45 -10.67
N MET A 37 -37.89 -11.33 -9.96
CA MET A 37 -38.77 -10.16 -10.11
C MET A 37 -38.45 -8.98 -9.21
N LYS A 38 -37.74 -9.22 -8.13
CA LYS A 38 -37.45 -8.19 -7.10
C LYS A 38 -36.08 -7.56 -7.18
N TRP A 39 -35.19 -8.05 -8.05
CA TRP A 39 -33.90 -7.42 -8.27
C TRP A 39 -34.03 -5.98 -8.81
N GLY A 40 -34.95 -5.75 -9.74
CA GLY A 40 -35.20 -4.41 -10.26
C GLY A 40 -35.72 -3.44 -9.19
N GLU A 41 -36.69 -3.88 -8.39
CA GLU A 41 -37.21 -3.08 -7.27
C GLU A 41 -36.16 -2.88 -6.18
N PHE A 42 -35.40 -3.93 -5.87
CA PHE A 42 -34.30 -3.84 -4.91
C PHE A 42 -33.22 -2.86 -5.39
N LEU A 43 -32.74 -3.00 -6.63
CA LEU A 43 -31.75 -2.09 -7.21
C LEU A 43 -32.27 -0.66 -7.26
N THR A 44 -33.51 -0.45 -7.60
CA THR A 44 -34.14 0.88 -7.62
C THR A 44 -34.22 1.46 -6.22
N THR A 45 -34.70 0.70 -5.25
CA THR A 45 -34.77 1.14 -3.85
C THR A 45 -33.38 1.36 -3.29
N PHE A 46 -32.44 0.49 -3.61
CA PHE A 46 -31.05 0.60 -3.19
C PHE A 46 -30.41 1.86 -3.78
N VAL A 47 -30.52 2.09 -5.08
CA VAL A 47 -29.96 3.28 -5.75
C VAL A 47 -30.57 4.58 -5.20
N ASN A 48 -31.89 4.58 -4.94
CA ASN A 48 -32.57 5.75 -4.39
C ASN A 48 -32.16 6.06 -2.93
N ASN A 49 -31.68 5.06 -2.20
CA ASN A 49 -31.22 5.22 -0.81
C ASN A 49 -29.69 5.34 -0.69
N LEU A 50 -28.97 5.35 -1.81
CA LEU A 50 -27.51 5.52 -1.78
C LEU A 50 -27.15 6.93 -1.35
N ASN A 51 -26.31 7.01 -0.34
CA ASN A 51 -25.60 8.25 -0.04
C ASN A 51 -24.57 8.52 -1.14
N LEU A 52 -24.62 9.71 -1.74
CA LEU A 52 -23.57 10.10 -2.68
C LEU A 52 -22.26 10.24 -1.92
N PRO A 53 -21.22 9.52 -2.37
CA PRO A 53 -19.94 9.57 -1.69
C PRO A 53 -19.33 10.96 -1.75
N SER A 54 -18.80 11.44 -0.63
CA SER A 54 -17.95 12.62 -0.61
C SER A 54 -16.66 12.35 -1.40
N LYS A 55 -15.88 13.41 -1.67
CA LYS A 55 -14.57 13.24 -2.31
C LYS A 55 -13.63 12.29 -1.55
N TYR A 56 -13.79 12.20 -0.23
CA TYR A 56 -12.99 11.34 0.63
C TYR A 56 -13.41 9.88 0.53
N GLU A 57 -14.70 9.63 0.49
CA GLU A 57 -15.25 8.27 0.43
C GLU A 57 -15.10 7.64 -0.96
N SER A 58 -15.12 8.45 -2.02
CA SER A 58 -14.98 7.98 -3.40
C SER A 58 -13.55 7.82 -3.89
N TRP A 59 -12.55 8.19 -3.08
CA TRP A 59 -11.14 8.18 -3.51
C TRP A 59 -10.63 6.77 -3.82
N VAL A 60 -10.97 5.78 -3.00
CA VAL A 60 -10.56 4.39 -3.24
C VAL A 60 -11.13 3.90 -4.56
N ASP A 61 -12.43 4.10 -4.79
CA ASP A 61 -13.11 3.61 -6.00
C ASP A 61 -12.62 4.32 -7.27
N LYS A 62 -12.39 5.63 -7.20
CA LYS A 62 -12.03 6.43 -8.38
C LYS A 62 -10.54 6.50 -8.67
N THR A 63 -9.71 6.28 -7.68
CA THR A 63 -8.25 6.44 -7.82
C THR A 63 -7.51 5.13 -7.60
N MET A 64 -7.72 4.47 -6.45
CA MET A 64 -6.92 3.29 -6.13
C MET A 64 -7.26 2.08 -6.99
N ILE A 65 -8.54 1.75 -7.13
CA ILE A 65 -8.96 0.55 -7.86
C ILE A 65 -8.46 0.55 -9.31
N PRO A 66 -8.61 1.64 -10.10
CA PRO A 66 -8.07 1.66 -11.45
C PRO A 66 -6.55 1.45 -11.51
N LEU A 67 -5.79 2.12 -10.64
CA LEU A 67 -4.32 2.01 -10.60
C LEU A 67 -3.87 0.60 -10.20
N LEU A 68 -4.49 0.00 -9.20
CA LEU A 68 -4.15 -1.35 -8.76
C LEU A 68 -4.53 -2.40 -9.83
N SER A 69 -5.68 -2.23 -10.50
CA SER A 69 -6.08 -3.10 -11.62
C SER A 69 -5.09 -3.05 -12.79
N ASP A 70 -4.48 -1.90 -13.04
CA ASP A 70 -3.43 -1.79 -14.05
C ASP A 70 -2.17 -2.59 -13.69
N ILE A 71 -1.83 -2.69 -12.41
CA ILE A 71 -0.70 -3.51 -11.95
C ILE A 71 -1.06 -5.00 -12.00
N GLU A 72 -2.27 -5.36 -11.58
CA GLU A 72 -2.74 -6.76 -11.50
C GLU A 72 -2.66 -7.50 -12.84
N ARG A 73 -2.78 -6.80 -13.97
CA ARG A 73 -2.74 -7.42 -15.30
C ARG A 73 -1.38 -7.95 -15.74
N TYR A 74 -0.28 -7.47 -15.15
CA TYR A 74 1.07 -7.88 -15.57
C TYR A 74 1.51 -9.19 -14.92
N GLY A 75 1.28 -9.36 -13.63
CA GLY A 75 1.74 -10.51 -12.88
C GLY A 75 3.27 -10.56 -12.71
N ILE A 76 3.77 -11.66 -12.21
CA ILE A 76 5.19 -11.93 -12.01
C ILE A 76 5.54 -13.33 -12.51
N ASN A 77 6.60 -13.47 -13.27
CA ASN A 77 7.03 -14.77 -13.77
C ASN A 77 7.77 -15.56 -12.70
N VAL A 78 7.75 -16.88 -12.85
CA VAL A 78 8.41 -17.79 -11.91
C VAL A 78 9.31 -18.78 -12.65
N ASP A 79 10.40 -19.18 -12.01
CA ASP A 79 11.09 -20.41 -12.32
C ASP A 79 10.18 -21.59 -11.89
N GLU A 80 9.52 -22.21 -12.85
CA GLU A 80 8.45 -23.18 -12.61
C GLU A 80 8.91 -24.32 -11.70
N LYS A 81 10.12 -24.85 -11.93
CA LYS A 81 10.66 -25.94 -11.13
C LYS A 81 10.86 -25.55 -9.66
N LYS A 82 11.55 -24.42 -9.45
CA LYS A 82 11.76 -23.87 -8.10
C LYS A 82 10.44 -23.50 -7.43
N PHE A 83 9.48 -22.99 -8.21
CA PHE A 83 8.17 -22.59 -7.69
C PHE A 83 7.35 -23.79 -7.22
N ILE A 84 7.30 -24.87 -7.99
CA ILE A 84 6.59 -26.10 -7.62
C ILE A 84 7.16 -26.67 -6.32
N ASP A 85 8.48 -26.68 -6.20
CA ASP A 85 9.16 -27.20 -5.01
C ASP A 85 8.88 -26.33 -3.77
N ARG A 86 8.82 -25.01 -3.93
CA ARG A 86 8.68 -24.05 -2.81
C ARG A 86 7.24 -23.73 -2.45
N PHE A 87 6.35 -23.69 -3.44
CA PHE A 87 4.94 -23.31 -3.30
C PHE A 87 3.99 -24.31 -3.95
N PRO A 88 4.03 -25.60 -3.58
CA PRO A 88 3.22 -26.63 -4.24
C PRO A 88 1.71 -26.34 -4.18
N GLN A 89 1.23 -25.68 -3.11
CA GLN A 89 -0.18 -25.30 -2.95
C GLN A 89 -0.63 -24.19 -3.91
N ALA A 90 0.28 -23.37 -4.40
CA ALA A 90 -0.01 -22.25 -5.31
C ALA A 90 0.17 -22.59 -6.81
N THR A 91 0.69 -23.79 -7.13
CA THR A 91 0.98 -24.21 -8.50
C THR A 91 -0.23 -24.13 -9.43
N LYS A 92 -1.42 -24.44 -8.91
CA LYS A 92 -2.68 -24.39 -9.68
C LYS A 92 -3.08 -22.97 -10.15
N GLN A 93 -2.44 -21.95 -9.63
CA GLN A 93 -2.72 -20.55 -9.90
C GLN A 93 -1.78 -19.94 -10.94
N LEU A 94 -0.77 -20.70 -11.40
CA LEU A 94 0.08 -20.29 -12.50
C LEU A 94 -0.70 -20.32 -13.83
N ILE A 95 -0.52 -19.26 -14.59
CA ILE A 95 -0.99 -19.18 -15.97
C ILE A 95 0.27 -18.98 -16.83
N ASN A 96 0.66 -20.02 -17.57
CA ASN A 96 1.88 -19.98 -18.42
C ASN A 96 3.13 -19.46 -17.66
N THR A 97 3.44 -20.03 -16.50
CA THR A 97 4.55 -19.60 -15.65
C THR A 97 4.42 -18.20 -15.02
N THR A 98 3.28 -17.56 -15.16
CA THR A 98 3.02 -16.24 -14.56
C THR A 98 2.04 -16.39 -13.40
N LEU A 99 2.35 -15.72 -12.31
CA LEU A 99 1.51 -15.60 -11.13
C LEU A 99 0.94 -14.19 -11.08
N TYR A 100 -0.38 -14.06 -10.99
CA TYR A 100 -1.05 -12.76 -10.93
C TYR A 100 -1.38 -12.37 -9.49
N THR A 101 -1.22 -11.08 -9.17
CA THR A 101 -1.59 -10.54 -7.87
C THR A 101 -3.07 -10.17 -7.83
N GLN A 102 -3.56 -10.04 -6.59
CA GLN A 102 -4.81 -9.37 -6.28
C GLN A 102 -4.56 -8.41 -5.14
N TYR A 103 -4.91 -7.15 -5.32
CA TYR A 103 -4.81 -6.14 -4.29
C TYR A 103 -6.15 -5.97 -3.56
N ASN A 104 -6.08 -5.86 -2.24
CA ASN A 104 -7.23 -5.45 -1.43
C ASN A 104 -7.03 -4.02 -0.92
N PRO A 105 -7.71 -3.02 -1.49
CA PRO A 105 -7.62 -1.63 -1.05
C PRO A 105 -8.49 -1.33 0.19
N TYR A 106 -9.38 -2.25 0.57
CA TYR A 106 -10.36 -2.04 1.63
C TYR A 106 -9.82 -2.35 3.03
N THR A 107 -8.60 -1.96 3.28
CA THR A 107 -8.02 -1.90 4.63
C THR A 107 -8.40 -0.56 5.29
N ILE A 108 -8.33 -0.47 6.61
CA ILE A 108 -8.71 0.75 7.34
C ILE A 108 -7.89 1.96 6.87
N THR A 109 -6.60 1.79 6.63
CA THR A 109 -5.68 2.83 6.15
C THR A 109 -5.62 2.93 4.62
N SER A 110 -6.38 2.10 3.90
CA SER A 110 -6.26 1.87 2.45
C SER A 110 -4.89 1.39 1.98
N ARG A 111 -3.98 1.03 2.88
CA ARG A 111 -2.71 0.41 2.51
C ARG A 111 -2.99 -0.95 1.92
N PRO A 112 -2.84 -1.14 0.60
CA PRO A 112 -3.32 -2.35 -0.05
C PRO A 112 -2.48 -3.56 0.35
N SER A 113 -3.14 -4.63 0.74
CA SER A 113 -2.49 -5.94 0.83
C SER A 113 -2.52 -6.61 -0.53
N ASN A 114 -1.50 -7.39 -0.85
CA ASN A 114 -1.44 -8.15 -2.10
C ASN A 114 -1.34 -9.65 -1.83
N ARG A 115 -1.83 -10.43 -2.80
CA ARG A 115 -1.71 -11.88 -2.82
C ARG A 115 -1.46 -12.34 -4.25
N PHE A 116 -0.29 -12.91 -4.48
CA PHE A 116 0.01 -13.62 -5.72
C PHE A 116 -0.31 -15.10 -5.51
N GLY A 117 -1.41 -15.59 -6.06
CA GLY A 117 -1.80 -16.98 -5.89
C GLY A 117 -1.87 -17.46 -4.44
N GLY A 118 -2.22 -16.58 -3.50
CA GLY A 118 -2.19 -16.85 -2.07
C GLY A 118 -0.85 -16.54 -1.39
N ILE A 119 0.18 -16.13 -2.14
CA ILE A 119 1.51 -15.79 -1.61
C ILE A 119 1.52 -14.31 -1.21
N ASN A 120 1.86 -14.04 0.04
CA ASN A 120 2.04 -12.68 0.55
C ASN A 120 3.50 -12.25 0.32
N PHE A 121 3.73 -11.40 -0.68
CA PHE A 121 5.07 -10.92 -1.03
C PHE A 121 5.73 -10.10 0.07
N GLY A 122 4.96 -9.35 0.86
CA GLY A 122 5.48 -8.60 1.99
C GLY A 122 6.03 -9.46 3.14
N ALA A 123 5.65 -10.74 3.19
CA ALA A 123 6.09 -11.70 4.21
C ALA A 123 7.17 -12.69 3.73
N LEU A 124 7.62 -12.58 2.47
CA LEU A 124 8.66 -13.48 1.94
C LEU A 124 10.01 -13.21 2.58
N ASN A 125 10.64 -14.25 3.08
CA ASN A 125 11.97 -14.16 3.65
C ASN A 125 13.01 -13.80 2.58
N LYS A 126 13.89 -12.85 2.91
CA LYS A 126 14.96 -12.41 2.00
C LYS A 126 16.17 -13.34 1.96
N LYS A 127 16.34 -14.21 3.00
CA LYS A 127 17.61 -14.95 3.23
C LYS A 127 17.52 -16.45 2.99
N ASP A 128 16.33 -17.01 2.74
CA ASP A 128 16.12 -18.45 2.65
C ASP A 128 15.98 -18.98 1.21
N GLY A 129 16.24 -18.13 0.21
CA GLY A 129 16.09 -18.46 -1.21
C GLY A 129 14.64 -18.44 -1.73
N THR A 130 13.65 -18.15 -0.87
CA THR A 130 12.24 -18.13 -1.27
C THR A 130 11.95 -17.10 -2.37
N ARG A 131 12.66 -15.97 -2.37
CA ARG A 131 12.49 -14.90 -3.38
C ARG A 131 13.11 -15.25 -4.73
N GLU A 132 14.08 -16.16 -4.80
CA GLU A 132 14.79 -16.53 -6.02
C GLU A 132 13.91 -17.27 -7.04
N VAL A 133 12.72 -17.71 -6.64
CA VAL A 133 11.75 -18.36 -7.55
C VAL A 133 11.06 -17.38 -8.48
N PHE A 134 11.03 -16.08 -8.12
CA PHE A 134 10.38 -15.03 -8.90
C PHE A 134 11.39 -14.37 -9.81
N ILE A 135 11.11 -14.39 -11.11
CA ILE A 135 12.00 -13.95 -12.17
C ILE A 135 11.31 -12.88 -13.05
N PRO A 136 12.07 -12.00 -13.69
CA PRO A 136 11.48 -11.05 -14.64
C PRO A 136 10.99 -11.77 -15.91
N LYS A 137 10.27 -11.05 -16.74
CA LYS A 137 9.90 -11.47 -18.09
C LYS A 137 11.14 -11.79 -18.93
N GLU A 138 10.99 -12.62 -19.96
CA GLU A 138 12.08 -12.92 -20.89
C GLU A 138 12.65 -11.62 -21.51
N ASN A 139 13.97 -11.56 -21.63
CA ASN A 139 14.73 -10.36 -22.08
C ASN A 139 14.56 -9.14 -21.14
N HIS A 140 14.16 -9.36 -19.89
CA HIS A 140 14.04 -8.32 -18.88
C HIS A 140 14.95 -8.62 -17.68
N ILE A 141 15.12 -7.59 -16.87
CA ILE A 141 15.77 -7.64 -15.56
C ILE A 141 14.83 -6.98 -14.54
N PHE A 142 14.85 -7.42 -13.30
CA PHE A 142 14.13 -6.67 -12.26
C PHE A 142 14.84 -5.37 -11.93
N LEU A 143 14.05 -4.31 -11.80
CA LEU A 143 14.43 -3.04 -11.23
C LEU A 143 13.51 -2.79 -10.03
N GLN A 144 14.07 -2.81 -8.82
CA GLN A 144 13.36 -2.40 -7.62
C GLN A 144 13.71 -0.96 -7.28
N MET A 145 12.71 -0.16 -6.99
CA MET A 145 12.84 1.20 -6.48
C MET A 145 12.16 1.28 -5.12
N ASP A 146 12.93 1.56 -4.07
CA ASP A 146 12.52 1.55 -2.66
C ASP A 146 12.83 2.90 -2.02
N PHE A 147 11.89 3.47 -1.26
CA PHE A 147 12.10 4.76 -0.60
C PHE A 147 13.08 4.67 0.58
N ASP A 148 14.04 5.57 0.62
CA ASP A 148 14.96 5.68 1.75
C ASP A 148 14.31 6.42 2.92
N ALA A 149 14.15 5.70 4.05
CA ALA A 149 13.55 6.23 5.28
C ALA A 149 12.20 6.93 5.05
N TYR A 150 11.28 6.28 4.34
CA TYR A 150 10.06 6.92 3.86
C TYR A 150 9.19 7.50 4.98
N HIS A 151 8.83 6.70 6.00
CA HIS A 151 8.02 7.19 7.12
C HIS A 151 8.71 8.33 7.90
N PRO A 152 9.99 8.25 8.30
CA PRO A 152 10.68 9.40 8.89
C PRO A 152 10.58 10.67 8.04
N ARG A 153 10.69 10.56 6.71
CA ARG A 153 10.59 11.72 5.80
C ARG A 153 9.16 12.25 5.66
N ILE A 154 8.16 11.38 5.63
CA ILE A 154 6.74 11.79 5.67
C ILE A 154 6.48 12.58 6.95
N ILE A 155 6.95 12.06 8.09
CA ILE A 155 6.83 12.73 9.39
C ILE A 155 7.51 14.09 9.37
N GLY A 156 8.75 14.17 8.88
CA GLY A 156 9.47 15.44 8.74
C GLY A 156 8.63 16.48 8.00
N LYS A 157 7.98 16.10 6.91
CA LYS A 157 7.06 17.01 6.18
C LYS A 157 5.82 17.38 6.98
N LEU A 158 5.23 16.45 7.72
CA LEU A 158 4.05 16.72 8.54
C LEU A 158 4.31 17.71 9.68
N ILE A 159 5.52 17.66 10.25
CA ILE A 159 5.94 18.55 11.35
C ILE A 159 6.77 19.75 10.89
N ASN A 160 6.95 19.96 9.57
CA ASN A 160 7.82 20.98 8.97
C ASN A 160 9.25 20.93 9.50
N TYR A 161 9.82 19.73 9.61
CA TYR A 161 11.20 19.50 10.04
C TYR A 161 12.05 19.06 8.85
N ASP A 162 13.13 19.79 8.58
CA ASP A 162 14.06 19.48 7.50
C ASP A 162 15.01 18.36 7.90
N LEU A 163 14.76 17.16 7.39
CA LEU A 163 15.66 16.03 7.53
C LEU A 163 16.81 16.10 6.49
N PRO A 164 17.99 15.53 6.80
CA PRO A 164 19.10 15.52 5.87
C PRO A 164 18.72 14.83 4.55
N LYS A 165 19.23 15.36 3.43
CA LYS A 165 19.05 14.73 2.10
C LYS A 165 19.81 13.41 1.96
N THR A 166 20.84 13.24 2.78
CA THR A 166 21.59 11.99 2.95
C THR A 166 20.79 10.95 3.74
N SER A 167 21.45 9.90 4.23
CA SER A 167 20.76 8.86 5.01
C SER A 167 20.21 9.40 6.33
N VAL A 168 18.90 9.34 6.50
CA VAL A 168 18.22 9.72 7.75
C VAL A 168 18.61 8.79 8.89
N HIS A 169 18.75 7.49 8.62
CA HIS A 169 19.15 6.53 9.66
C HIS A 169 20.60 6.74 10.11
N GLN A 170 21.50 7.20 9.22
CA GLN A 170 22.86 7.56 9.63
C GLN A 170 22.84 8.81 10.53
N TRP A 171 22.08 9.82 10.16
CA TRP A 171 21.89 11.00 11.00
C TRP A 171 21.27 10.66 12.36
N LEU A 172 20.27 9.80 12.41
CA LEU A 172 19.67 9.32 13.66
C LEU A 172 20.65 8.48 14.49
N ALA A 173 21.49 7.65 13.85
CA ALA A 173 22.53 6.88 14.53
C ALA A 173 23.51 7.80 15.30
N GLU A 174 23.88 8.92 14.70
CA GLU A 174 24.71 9.94 15.35
C GLU A 174 23.99 10.58 16.55
N GLN A 175 22.68 10.83 16.44
CA GLN A 175 21.89 11.36 17.56
C GLN A 175 21.74 10.36 18.71
N TYR A 176 21.64 9.07 18.40
CA TYR A 176 21.49 8.00 19.41
C TYR A 176 22.82 7.52 19.96
N GLY A 177 23.95 7.83 19.31
CA GLY A 177 25.27 7.29 19.66
C GLY A 177 25.37 5.77 19.41
N CYS A 178 24.75 5.26 18.36
CA CYS A 178 24.69 3.83 18.02
C CYS A 178 25.06 3.57 16.54
N SER A 179 25.08 2.31 16.13
CA SER A 179 25.33 1.92 14.75
C SER A 179 24.13 2.23 13.84
N TYR A 180 24.37 2.30 12.52
CA TYR A 180 23.33 2.48 11.50
C TYR A 180 22.23 1.41 11.57
N GLU A 181 22.59 0.14 11.77
CA GLU A 181 21.62 -0.94 11.85
C GLU A 181 20.78 -0.88 13.15
N GLU A 182 21.39 -0.52 14.26
CA GLU A 182 20.68 -0.29 15.52
C GLU A 182 19.73 0.90 15.43
N SER A 183 20.13 1.98 14.76
CA SER A 183 19.32 3.18 14.61
C SER A 183 18.01 2.91 13.89
N LYS A 184 17.99 2.00 12.92
CA LYS A 184 16.74 1.57 12.25
C LYS A 184 15.78 0.96 13.25
N GLY A 185 16.25 0.00 14.07
CA GLY A 185 15.43 -0.67 15.08
C GLY A 185 14.85 0.33 16.10
N ILE A 186 15.71 1.21 16.63
CA ILE A 186 15.32 2.26 17.58
C ILE A 186 14.27 3.19 16.93
N THR A 187 14.54 3.67 15.72
CA THR A 187 13.60 4.57 15.01
C THR A 187 12.24 3.92 14.82
N PHE A 188 12.17 2.67 14.40
CA PHE A 188 10.90 1.94 14.27
C PHE A 188 10.20 1.80 15.62
N GLN A 189 10.94 1.44 16.67
CA GLN A 189 10.38 1.31 18.02
C GLN A 189 9.79 2.63 18.50
N LEU A 190 10.50 3.75 18.32
CA LEU A 190 10.02 5.07 18.73
C LEU A 190 8.81 5.53 17.93
N LEU A 191 8.82 5.35 16.63
CA LEU A 191 7.73 5.83 15.77
C LEU A 191 6.45 5.00 15.89
N TYR A 192 6.55 3.71 16.17
CA TYR A 192 5.39 2.81 16.25
C TYR A 192 5.00 2.43 17.68
N GLY A 193 5.95 2.42 18.61
CA GLY A 193 5.73 2.03 20.00
C GLY A 193 5.49 3.19 20.97
N GLY A 194 5.89 4.40 20.56
CA GLY A 194 5.82 5.61 21.37
C GLY A 194 7.20 6.18 21.68
N ILE A 195 7.28 7.49 21.92
CA ILE A 195 8.51 8.23 22.12
C ILE A 195 8.67 8.51 23.63
N PRO A 196 9.65 7.87 24.32
CA PRO A 196 9.97 8.18 25.71
C PRO A 196 10.51 9.60 25.88
N ASP A 197 10.38 10.16 27.09
CA ASP A 197 10.78 11.55 27.39
C ASP A 197 12.27 11.84 27.15
N GLU A 198 13.13 10.83 27.29
CA GLU A 198 14.57 10.93 27.05
C GLU A 198 14.92 11.34 25.62
N PHE A 199 14.01 11.12 24.65
CA PHE A 199 14.21 11.50 23.24
C PHE A 199 13.74 12.93 22.92
N ASP A 200 13.22 13.69 23.89
CA ASP A 200 12.85 15.10 23.69
C ASP A 200 14.04 16.03 23.46
N GLU A 201 15.24 15.60 23.81
CA GLU A 201 16.49 16.30 23.49
C GLU A 201 16.70 16.38 21.96
N ILE A 202 16.12 15.44 21.19
CA ILE A 202 16.19 15.43 19.73
C ILE A 202 15.00 16.23 19.18
N PRO A 203 15.23 17.42 18.56
CA PRO A 203 14.14 18.32 18.13
C PRO A 203 13.13 17.65 17.19
N TYR A 204 13.57 16.69 16.38
CA TYR A 204 12.70 15.90 15.52
C TYR A 204 11.64 15.16 16.34
N TYR A 205 12.03 14.42 17.39
CA TYR A 205 11.09 13.62 18.18
C TYR A 205 10.19 14.49 19.07
N ARG A 206 10.69 15.61 19.56
CA ARG A 206 9.85 16.60 20.24
C ARG A 206 8.73 17.10 19.32
N GLY A 207 9.06 17.45 18.08
CA GLY A 207 8.08 17.85 17.07
C GLY A 207 7.08 16.74 16.73
N VAL A 208 7.53 15.49 16.68
CA VAL A 208 6.65 14.32 16.46
C VAL A 208 5.66 14.17 17.60
N ARG A 209 6.10 14.26 18.86
CA ARG A 209 5.24 14.16 20.03
C ARG A 209 4.16 15.25 20.05
N GLU A 210 4.58 16.51 19.87
CA GLU A 210 3.63 17.62 19.79
C GLU A 210 2.60 17.44 18.67
N PHE A 211 3.03 16.87 17.55
CA PHE A 211 2.15 16.58 16.44
C PHE A 211 1.14 15.48 16.80
N ILE A 212 1.57 14.41 17.47
CA ILE A 212 0.72 13.30 17.92
C ILE A 212 -0.37 13.83 18.87
N ASP A 213 -0.01 14.69 19.82
CA ASP A 213 -0.97 15.28 20.76
C ASP A 213 -2.03 16.15 20.05
N LYS A 214 -1.58 17.01 19.13
CA LYS A 214 -2.48 17.83 18.32
C LYS A 214 -3.39 16.99 17.41
N LEU A 215 -2.85 15.92 16.81
CA LEU A 215 -3.60 14.99 15.99
C LEU A 215 -4.68 14.29 16.80
N TRP A 216 -4.34 13.83 18.00
CA TRP A 216 -5.27 13.16 18.90
C TRP A 216 -6.43 14.07 19.30
N LEU A 217 -6.16 15.28 19.77
CA LEU A 217 -7.17 16.25 20.13
C LEU A 217 -8.12 16.55 18.96
N LYS A 218 -7.56 16.87 17.79
CA LYS A 218 -8.36 17.19 16.61
C LYS A 218 -9.23 16.01 16.16
N SER A 219 -8.71 14.79 16.24
CA SER A 219 -9.42 13.60 15.76
C SER A 219 -10.54 13.19 16.76
N THR A 220 -10.31 13.32 18.06
CA THR A 220 -11.33 13.04 19.08
C THR A 220 -12.48 14.05 19.04
N GLU A 221 -12.20 15.32 18.76
CA GLU A 221 -13.22 16.35 18.57
C GLU A 221 -14.09 16.10 17.34
N SER A 222 -13.46 15.67 16.23
CA SER A 222 -14.17 15.46 14.96
C SER A 222 -14.80 14.07 14.80
N GLY A 223 -14.39 13.08 15.61
CA GLY A 223 -14.83 11.69 15.49
C GLY A 223 -14.13 10.88 14.40
N TYR A 224 -13.16 11.47 13.69
CA TYR A 224 -12.44 10.80 12.61
C TYR A 224 -11.00 11.28 12.46
N LEU A 225 -10.15 10.40 11.94
CA LEU A 225 -8.82 10.74 11.45
C LEU A 225 -8.93 11.30 10.03
N GLN A 226 -8.49 12.54 9.83
CA GLN A 226 -8.48 13.21 8.53
C GLN A 226 -7.12 13.09 7.87
N THR A 227 -7.08 12.54 6.66
CA THR A 227 -5.95 12.59 5.74
C THR A 227 -6.22 13.54 4.58
N GLN A 228 -5.35 13.61 3.58
CA GLN A 228 -5.59 14.44 2.40
C GLN A 228 -6.77 13.90 1.57
N CYS A 229 -6.85 12.58 1.41
CA CYS A 229 -7.82 11.91 0.55
C CYS A 229 -8.93 11.20 1.30
N ARG A 230 -8.81 10.97 2.62
CA ARG A 230 -9.74 10.13 3.38
C ARG A 230 -10.16 10.73 4.72
N ARG A 231 -11.31 10.22 5.21
CA ARG A 231 -11.76 10.32 6.60
C ARG A 231 -11.93 8.91 7.13
N ILE A 232 -11.21 8.58 8.18
CA ILE A 232 -11.24 7.26 8.83
C ILE A 232 -11.96 7.44 10.17
N PRO A 233 -13.18 6.90 10.35
CA PRO A 233 -13.90 6.98 11.61
C PRO A 233 -13.10 6.35 12.75
N LEU A 234 -13.05 7.01 13.92
CA LEU A 234 -12.29 6.50 15.06
C LEU A 234 -12.83 5.17 15.58
N GLU A 235 -14.12 4.92 15.39
CA GLU A 235 -14.76 3.64 15.74
C GLU A 235 -14.24 2.44 14.95
N TRP A 236 -13.63 2.67 13.78
CA TRP A 236 -13.00 1.62 12.98
C TRP A 236 -11.60 1.25 13.50
N ILE A 237 -11.02 2.07 14.37
CA ILE A 237 -9.68 1.87 14.92
C ILE A 237 -9.82 1.22 16.29
N GLU A 238 -9.85 -0.10 16.33
CA GLU A 238 -9.95 -0.88 17.57
C GLU A 238 -8.82 -0.52 18.54
N GLY A 239 -9.18 -0.23 19.82
CA GLY A 239 -8.23 0.16 20.84
C GLY A 239 -7.43 1.42 20.47
N ASN A 240 -8.11 2.44 19.91
CA ASN A 240 -7.46 3.68 19.49
C ASN A 240 -6.78 4.39 20.67
N ASN A 241 -5.63 4.94 20.38
CA ASN A 241 -4.84 5.79 21.29
C ASN A 241 -3.99 6.74 20.41
N PRO A 242 -3.35 7.76 20.98
CA PRO A 242 -2.58 8.74 20.20
C PRO A 242 -1.56 8.11 19.25
N GLN A 243 -0.77 7.14 19.74
CA GLN A 243 0.27 6.48 18.96
C GLN A 243 -0.32 5.63 17.83
N LYS A 244 -1.37 4.88 18.10
CA LYS A 244 -2.03 4.06 17.08
C LYS A 244 -2.66 4.93 16.00
N LEU A 245 -3.30 6.03 16.39
CA LEU A 245 -3.87 6.99 15.46
C LEU A 245 -2.80 7.58 14.53
N PHE A 246 -1.65 7.93 15.09
CA PHE A 246 -0.50 8.41 14.33
C PHE A 246 0.01 7.37 13.32
N ASN A 247 0.09 6.09 13.72
CA ASN A 247 0.48 5.00 12.83
C ASN A 247 -0.50 4.83 11.66
N TYR A 248 -1.79 4.99 11.91
CA TYR A 248 -2.82 4.94 10.86
C TYR A 248 -2.71 6.14 9.92
N LEU A 249 -2.43 7.34 10.44
CA LEU A 249 -2.16 8.52 9.62
C LEU A 249 -0.97 8.28 8.69
N LEU A 250 0.15 7.75 9.20
CA LEU A 250 1.35 7.50 8.41
C LEU A 250 1.09 6.51 7.27
N GLN A 251 0.45 5.38 7.58
CA GLN A 251 0.12 4.38 6.57
C GLN A 251 -0.84 4.92 5.49
N ALA A 252 -1.83 5.69 5.89
CA ALA A 252 -2.76 6.30 4.95
C ALA A 252 -2.06 7.35 4.08
N THR A 253 -1.25 8.21 4.68
CA THR A 253 -0.47 9.23 3.96
C THR A 253 0.54 8.61 2.99
N GLU A 254 1.25 7.55 3.40
CA GLU A 254 2.12 6.76 2.52
C GLU A 254 1.34 6.27 1.29
N THR A 255 0.18 5.66 1.51
CA THR A 255 -0.65 5.14 0.44
C THR A 255 -1.13 6.24 -0.51
N GLU A 256 -1.59 7.37 0.01
CA GLU A 256 -2.04 8.52 -0.79
C GLU A 256 -0.91 9.07 -1.68
N LEU A 257 0.27 9.26 -1.11
CA LEU A 257 1.46 9.69 -1.84
C LEU A 257 1.88 8.67 -2.92
N ASN A 258 1.75 7.38 -2.64
CA ASN A 258 2.08 6.35 -3.60
C ASN A 258 1.06 6.22 -4.72
N MET A 259 -0.23 6.43 -4.47
CA MET A 259 -1.23 6.46 -5.54
C MET A 259 -0.98 7.64 -6.50
N GLU A 260 -0.57 8.80 -5.99
CA GLU A 260 -0.16 9.92 -6.84
C GLU A 260 1.06 9.56 -7.72
N ARG A 261 2.04 8.84 -7.16
CA ARG A 261 3.20 8.36 -7.92
C ARG A 261 2.84 7.30 -8.94
N LEU A 262 2.01 6.33 -8.55
CA LEU A 262 1.54 5.28 -9.44
C LEU A 262 0.86 5.84 -10.67
N THR A 263 0.06 6.89 -10.52
CA THR A 263 -0.54 7.58 -11.67
C THR A 263 0.52 8.04 -12.67
N LYS A 264 1.59 8.69 -12.17
CA LYS A 264 2.68 9.21 -13.02
C LYS A 264 3.55 8.08 -13.59
N ILE A 265 3.80 7.03 -12.82
CA ILE A 265 4.56 5.86 -13.24
C ILE A 265 3.83 5.14 -14.38
N LEU A 266 2.56 4.80 -14.17
CA LEU A 266 1.77 4.05 -15.16
C LEU A 266 1.57 4.84 -16.45
N GLU A 267 1.39 6.16 -16.36
CA GLU A 267 1.35 7.02 -17.56
C GLU A 267 2.68 7.05 -18.30
N TYR A 268 3.82 7.09 -17.59
CA TYR A 268 5.15 7.10 -18.19
C TYR A 268 5.53 5.80 -18.88
N ILE A 269 5.12 4.66 -18.31
CA ILE A 269 5.45 3.33 -18.86
C ILE A 269 4.42 2.79 -19.87
N LYS A 270 3.28 3.48 -20.05
CA LYS A 270 2.11 3.02 -20.79
C LYS A 270 2.42 2.47 -22.20
N ASP A 271 3.27 3.18 -22.95
CA ASP A 271 3.61 2.82 -24.32
C ASP A 271 5.04 2.25 -24.43
N THR A 272 5.51 1.63 -23.36
CA THR A 272 6.84 1.00 -23.27
C THR A 272 6.70 -0.48 -22.94
N ASP A 273 7.81 -1.24 -23.03
CA ASP A 273 7.86 -2.65 -22.60
C ASP A 273 8.24 -2.81 -21.12
N VAL A 274 8.23 -1.72 -20.34
CA VAL A 274 8.41 -1.76 -18.89
C VAL A 274 7.10 -2.14 -18.23
N GLU A 275 7.14 -3.13 -17.35
CA GLU A 275 5.96 -3.60 -16.60
C GLU A 275 6.15 -3.37 -15.11
N LEU A 276 5.22 -2.71 -14.44
CA LEU A 276 5.18 -2.65 -12.98
C LEU A 276 4.53 -3.93 -12.45
N THR A 277 5.34 -4.90 -12.03
CA THR A 277 4.88 -6.24 -11.66
C THR A 277 4.42 -6.35 -10.21
N LEU A 278 4.95 -5.51 -9.32
CA LEU A 278 4.59 -5.49 -7.91
C LEU A 278 4.70 -4.09 -7.33
N TYR A 279 3.66 -3.66 -6.63
CA TYR A 279 3.68 -2.56 -5.68
C TYR A 279 3.57 -3.12 -4.26
N SER A 280 4.52 -2.84 -3.42
CA SER A 280 4.55 -3.32 -2.04
C SER A 280 4.97 -2.19 -1.10
N TYR A 281 3.98 -1.48 -0.57
CA TYR A 281 4.16 -0.41 0.42
C TYR A 281 5.08 0.73 -0.07
N ASP A 282 6.33 0.71 0.31
CA ASP A 282 7.37 1.68 -0.01
C ASP A 282 8.24 1.29 -1.23
N ALA A 283 7.91 0.17 -1.90
CA ALA A 283 8.68 -0.35 -3.01
C ALA A 283 7.84 -0.59 -4.29
N PHE A 284 8.47 -0.33 -5.44
CA PHE A 284 7.96 -0.62 -6.77
C PHE A 284 8.91 -1.58 -7.47
N LEU A 285 8.42 -2.73 -7.93
CA LEU A 285 9.19 -3.72 -8.66
C LEU A 285 8.77 -3.72 -10.13
N PHE A 286 9.73 -3.45 -10.99
CA PHE A 286 9.53 -3.44 -12.44
C PHE A 286 10.20 -4.64 -13.09
N SER A 287 9.53 -5.23 -14.07
CA SER A 287 10.19 -6.03 -15.11
C SER A 287 10.63 -5.07 -16.20
N TYR A 288 11.93 -4.80 -16.29
CA TYR A 288 12.52 -3.76 -17.12
C TYR A 288 13.28 -4.40 -18.29
N PRO A 289 13.02 -4.02 -19.58
CA PRO A 289 13.70 -4.61 -20.71
C PRO A 289 15.20 -4.31 -20.68
N ILE A 290 16.03 -5.32 -20.94
CA ILE A 290 17.51 -5.19 -20.92
C ILE A 290 17.98 -4.09 -21.89
N GLU A 291 17.30 -3.96 -23.02
CA GLU A 291 17.58 -2.94 -24.03
C GLU A 291 16.89 -1.59 -23.76
N GLY A 292 16.17 -1.45 -22.64
CA GLY A 292 15.36 -0.26 -22.32
C GLY A 292 16.13 1.05 -22.11
N GLY A 293 17.46 0.96 -22.00
CA GLY A 293 18.36 2.10 -21.94
C GLY A 293 18.40 2.79 -20.54
N ALA A 294 19.59 3.29 -20.21
CA ALA A 294 19.85 3.91 -18.90
C ALA A 294 19.11 5.24 -18.69
N GLU A 295 18.87 6.00 -19.75
CA GLU A 295 18.19 7.30 -19.66
C GLU A 295 16.72 7.14 -19.31
N HIS A 296 16.04 6.14 -19.89
CA HIS A 296 14.66 5.83 -19.54
C HIS A 296 14.53 5.40 -18.07
N ALA A 297 15.45 4.55 -17.58
CA ALA A 297 15.48 4.16 -16.17
C ALA A 297 15.74 5.35 -15.22
N LYS A 298 16.63 6.28 -15.61
CA LYS A 298 16.87 7.52 -14.84
C LYS A 298 15.64 8.42 -14.78
N ASN A 299 14.89 8.53 -15.86
CA ASN A 299 13.68 9.33 -15.91
C ASN A 299 12.56 8.68 -15.06
N LEU A 300 12.41 7.36 -15.15
CA LEU A 300 11.50 6.61 -14.28
C LEU A 300 11.87 6.83 -12.79
N LYS A 301 13.18 6.76 -12.46
CA LYS A 301 13.68 7.05 -11.11
C LYS A 301 13.24 8.45 -10.64
N LYS A 302 13.40 9.50 -11.45
CA LYS A 302 12.98 10.86 -11.11
C LYS A 302 11.47 10.96 -10.84
N ILE A 303 10.66 10.20 -11.58
CA ILE A 303 9.21 10.14 -11.37
C ILE A 303 8.89 9.52 -10.00
N VAL A 304 9.55 8.40 -9.66
CA VAL A 304 9.37 7.74 -8.35
C VAL A 304 9.85 8.64 -7.21
N GLU A 305 10.99 9.33 -7.35
CA GLU A 305 11.51 10.30 -6.37
C GLU A 305 10.63 11.54 -6.19
N GLY A 306 9.62 11.70 -7.03
CA GLY A 306 8.75 12.88 -7.04
C GLY A 306 8.29 13.29 -5.65
N GLY A 307 8.26 14.63 -5.41
CA GLY A 307 7.94 15.18 -4.09
C GLY A 307 9.11 15.22 -3.10
N GLY A 308 10.36 14.90 -3.55
CA GLY A 308 11.58 15.02 -2.75
C GLY A 308 11.79 13.90 -1.75
N PHE A 309 11.40 12.67 -2.11
CA PHE A 309 11.68 11.46 -1.34
C PHE A 309 12.76 10.64 -2.06
N PRO A 310 13.99 10.56 -1.53
CA PRO A 310 15.06 9.76 -2.13
C PRO A 310 14.69 8.28 -2.20
N ILE A 311 15.14 7.62 -3.28
CA ILE A 311 14.98 6.18 -3.47
C ILE A 311 16.32 5.49 -3.69
N LYS A 312 16.37 4.21 -3.30
CA LYS A 312 17.37 3.24 -3.75
C LYS A 312 16.82 2.52 -4.98
N ALA A 313 17.70 2.22 -5.92
CA ALA A 313 17.36 1.50 -7.13
C ALA A 313 18.31 0.33 -7.28
N ASP A 314 17.78 -0.88 -7.18
CA ASP A 314 18.52 -2.13 -7.23
C ASP A 314 18.10 -2.96 -8.45
N TRP A 315 19.05 -3.67 -9.06
CA TRP A 315 18.84 -4.50 -10.23
C TRP A 315 19.10 -5.97 -9.88
N GLY A 316 18.24 -6.85 -10.35
CA GLY A 316 18.39 -8.28 -10.07
C GLY A 316 17.83 -9.18 -11.17
N THR A 317 18.49 -10.31 -11.40
CA THR A 317 18.03 -11.36 -12.31
C THR A 317 16.88 -12.19 -11.74
N ASP A 318 16.67 -12.07 -10.46
CA ASP A 318 15.55 -12.64 -9.69
C ASP A 318 15.26 -11.75 -8.47
N TYR A 319 14.12 -12.00 -7.82
CA TYR A 319 13.69 -11.19 -6.66
C TYR A 319 14.55 -11.41 -5.41
N GLY A 320 15.34 -12.48 -5.35
CA GLY A 320 16.27 -12.75 -4.26
C GLY A 320 17.56 -11.93 -4.33
N LYS A 321 17.85 -11.31 -5.48
CA LYS A 321 19.03 -10.47 -5.70
C LYS A 321 18.81 -8.98 -5.37
N LEU A 322 17.64 -8.63 -4.86
CA LEU A 322 17.20 -7.25 -4.55
C LEU A 322 17.20 -6.94 -3.05
#